data_9f5a38d7a5c3348f61b62f5cee7c318d
#
_entry.id   9f5a38d7a5c3348f61b62f5cee7c318d
#
_cell.length_a   1.000
_cell.length_b   1.000
_cell.length_c   1.000
_cell.angle_alpha   90.00
_cell.angle_beta   90.00
_cell.angle_gamma   90.00
#
_symmetry.space_group_name_H-M   'P 1'
#
loop_
_entity.id
_entity.type
_entity.pdbx_description
1 polymer ?
#
loop_
_entity_poly.entity_id
_entity_poly.type
_entity_poly.pdbx_seq_one_letter_code
_entity_poly.pdbx_strand_id
1 'polypeptide(L)'
;MTPAEFVEKWKVSGGAETANSQLFLTELCLLLDLPAPDATTQNKEEDRYVFEKFVTLNNGDGTSSPGWADLYRSGCFVLESKQGTEKKAEELANALATRTKNAPKRKGTATRGTPGWNRAMWKAREQAKSYAEAIPGEWPPFLVVTDVGYCFDLYADFTGSGKSYEPYPDPQNFRIPLEAIEQEDVRELLRSIWLDPLSL
;
A
#
# COMPACT_ATOMS: atom_id res chain seq x y z
N MET A 1 -15.78 8.01 13.78
CA MET A 1 -15.79 8.29 12.32
C MET A 1 -16.48 7.11 11.65
N THR A 2 -17.53 7.38 10.88
CA THR A 2 -18.22 6.37 10.07
C THR A 2 -17.41 6.01 8.82
N PRO A 3 -17.68 4.86 8.15
CA PRO A 3 -17.04 4.53 6.89
C PRO A 3 -17.21 5.61 5.81
N ALA A 4 -18.40 6.19 5.68
CA ALA A 4 -18.68 7.26 4.72
C ALA A 4 -17.86 8.54 5.02
N GLU A 5 -17.76 8.95 6.30
CA GLU A 5 -16.92 10.09 6.70
C GLU A 5 -15.43 9.85 6.42
N PHE A 6 -14.96 8.62 6.60
CA PHE A 6 -13.59 8.22 6.26
C PHE A 6 -13.33 8.34 4.76
N VAL A 7 -14.22 7.80 3.95
CA VAL A 7 -14.14 7.87 2.48
C VAL A 7 -14.15 9.31 2.00
N GLU A 8 -15.10 10.13 2.47
CA GLU A 8 -15.21 11.54 2.09
C GLU A 8 -13.94 12.33 2.42
N LYS A 9 -13.42 12.15 3.65
CA LYS A 9 -12.19 12.80 4.11
C LYS A 9 -10.99 12.47 3.22
N TRP A 10 -10.79 11.18 2.95
CA TRP A 10 -9.56 10.72 2.29
C TRP A 10 -9.59 10.86 0.77
N LYS A 11 -10.76 10.84 0.14
CA LYS A 11 -10.90 11.12 -1.32
C LYS A 11 -10.43 12.52 -1.71
N VAL A 12 -10.62 13.50 -0.86
CA VAL A 12 -10.20 14.88 -1.12
C VAL A 12 -8.81 15.19 -0.60
N SER A 13 -8.18 14.26 0.12
CA SER A 13 -6.83 14.45 0.65
C SER A 13 -5.83 14.48 -0.50
N GLY A 14 -5.17 15.61 -0.70
CA GLY A 14 -4.05 15.79 -1.61
C GLY A 14 -2.84 16.28 -0.83
N GLY A 15 -1.66 15.72 -1.06
CA GLY A 15 -0.47 16.17 -0.33
C GLY A 15 0.72 15.24 -0.49
N ALA A 16 1.70 15.35 0.42
CA ALA A 16 2.86 14.48 0.42
C ALA A 16 2.52 13.07 0.90
N GLU A 17 2.87 12.06 0.13
CA GLU A 17 2.68 10.63 0.42
C GLU A 17 3.07 10.28 1.86
N THR A 18 4.29 10.62 2.26
CA THR A 18 4.82 10.31 3.59
C THR A 18 4.03 10.94 4.74
N ALA A 19 3.50 12.16 4.55
CA ALA A 19 2.74 12.85 5.60
C ALA A 19 1.34 12.26 5.79
N ASN A 20 0.75 11.73 4.72
CA ASN A 20 -0.62 11.24 4.72
C ASN A 20 -0.73 9.75 5.00
N SER A 21 0.26 8.93 4.63
CA SER A 21 0.16 7.47 4.72
C SER A 21 -0.02 6.97 6.16
N GLN A 22 0.79 7.42 7.08
CA GLN A 22 0.69 6.99 8.48
C GLN A 22 -0.61 7.43 9.13
N LEU A 23 -1.07 8.67 8.87
CA LEU A 23 -2.35 9.15 9.38
C LEU A 23 -3.52 8.36 8.80
N PHE A 24 -3.51 8.12 7.48
CA PHE A 24 -4.51 7.32 6.79
C PHE A 24 -4.62 5.91 7.39
N LEU A 25 -3.48 5.24 7.55
CA LEU A 25 -3.43 3.88 8.08
C LEU A 25 -3.82 3.82 9.56
N THR A 26 -3.46 4.84 10.36
CA THR A 26 -3.90 4.94 11.75
C THR A 26 -5.41 5.11 11.85
N GLU A 27 -6.00 5.98 11.03
CA GLU A 27 -7.45 6.18 11.01
C GLU A 27 -8.19 4.96 10.43
N LEU A 28 -7.59 4.25 9.47
CA LEU A 28 -8.12 2.99 8.98
C LEU A 28 -8.17 1.94 10.10
N CYS A 29 -7.11 1.81 10.90
CA CYS A 29 -7.12 0.93 12.07
C CYS A 29 -8.24 1.28 13.05
N LEU A 30 -8.43 2.57 13.33
CA LEU A 30 -9.53 3.01 14.21
C LEU A 30 -10.91 2.69 13.61
N LEU A 31 -11.09 2.89 12.31
CA LEU A 31 -12.35 2.61 11.62
C LEU A 31 -12.69 1.12 11.65
N LEU A 32 -11.67 0.26 11.51
CA LEU A 32 -11.81 -1.19 11.47
C LEU A 32 -11.76 -1.85 12.86
N ASP A 33 -11.67 -1.07 13.94
CA ASP A 33 -11.50 -1.56 15.32
C ASP A 33 -10.28 -2.50 15.45
N LEU A 34 -9.18 -2.08 14.85
CA LEU A 34 -7.90 -2.78 14.85
C LEU A 34 -6.93 -2.15 15.85
N PRO A 35 -5.97 -2.90 16.41
CA PRO A 35 -4.92 -2.32 17.22
C PRO A 35 -4.09 -1.34 16.37
N ALA A 36 -3.67 -0.24 16.99
CA ALA A 36 -2.73 0.68 16.36
C ALA A 36 -1.33 0.04 16.27
N PRO A 37 -0.50 0.41 15.27
CA PRO A 37 0.89 0.03 15.24
C PRO A 37 1.64 0.49 16.49
N ASP A 38 2.60 -0.31 16.91
CA ASP A 38 3.47 -0.03 18.05
C ASP A 38 4.52 1.02 17.70
N ALA A 39 5.10 1.64 18.72
CA ALA A 39 6.31 2.45 18.53
C ALA A 39 7.49 1.54 18.18
N THR A 40 8.35 1.98 17.26
CA THR A 40 9.59 1.27 16.93
C THR A 40 10.53 1.23 18.13
N THR A 41 11.23 0.10 18.29
CA THR A 41 12.23 -0.11 19.36
C THR A 41 13.66 0.11 18.89
N GLN A 42 14.62 0.05 19.81
CA GLN A 42 16.05 0.05 19.43
C GLN A 42 16.43 -1.25 18.72
N ASN A 43 15.78 -2.38 19.07
CA ASN A 43 15.93 -3.64 18.38
C ASN A 43 14.91 -3.79 17.25
N LYS A 44 15.21 -3.16 16.14
CA LYS A 44 14.33 -3.09 14.96
C LYS A 44 13.96 -4.46 14.36
N GLU A 45 14.74 -5.50 14.63
CA GLU A 45 14.46 -6.86 14.16
C GLU A 45 13.26 -7.48 14.90
N GLU A 46 13.09 -7.14 16.18
CA GLU A 46 12.00 -7.64 17.03
C GLU A 46 10.67 -6.88 16.86
N ASP A 47 10.68 -5.75 16.18
CA ASP A 47 9.46 -4.97 15.93
C ASP A 47 8.47 -5.78 15.09
N ARG A 48 7.29 -6.10 15.66
CA ARG A 48 6.32 -7.01 15.05
C ARG A 48 5.14 -6.31 14.38
N TYR A 49 4.79 -5.12 14.83
CA TYR A 49 3.70 -4.34 14.23
C TYR A 49 4.04 -2.85 14.29
N VAL A 50 4.69 -2.35 13.27
CA VAL A 50 5.25 -0.99 13.28
C VAL A 50 5.14 -0.31 11.92
N PHE A 51 5.08 1.02 11.95
CA PHE A 51 5.43 1.84 10.78
C PHE A 51 6.92 1.81 10.53
N GLU A 52 7.33 2.07 9.28
CA GLU A 52 8.73 2.18 8.86
C GLU A 52 9.59 0.98 9.33
N LYS A 53 9.07 -0.25 9.09
CA LYS A 53 9.83 -1.46 9.43
C LYS A 53 11.14 -1.50 8.68
N PHE A 54 12.24 -1.41 9.42
CA PHE A 54 13.58 -1.54 8.86
C PHE A 54 13.84 -2.96 8.35
N VAL A 55 14.44 -3.07 7.17
CA VAL A 55 14.88 -4.31 6.55
C VAL A 55 16.26 -4.13 5.91
N THR A 56 17.04 -5.20 5.83
CA THR A 56 18.32 -5.23 5.12
C THR A 56 18.16 -5.99 3.82
N LEU A 57 18.20 -5.27 2.70
CA LEU A 57 18.08 -5.86 1.36
C LEU A 57 19.45 -6.36 0.87
N ASN A 58 19.53 -7.61 0.43
CA ASN A 58 20.71 -8.18 -0.21
C ASN A 58 20.67 -7.87 -1.73
N ASN A 59 21.69 -7.19 -2.23
CA ASN A 59 21.74 -6.73 -3.63
C ASN A 59 22.23 -7.81 -4.63
N GLY A 60 22.56 -9.01 -4.16
CA GLY A 60 23.02 -10.13 -5.01
C GLY A 60 24.48 -10.05 -5.45
N ASP A 61 25.14 -8.92 -5.25
CA ASP A 61 26.58 -8.70 -5.52
C ASP A 61 27.45 -8.79 -4.25
N GLY A 62 26.88 -9.26 -3.13
CA GLY A 62 27.52 -9.31 -1.83
C GLY A 62 27.40 -8.02 -1.02
N THR A 63 26.76 -6.98 -1.56
CA THR A 63 26.45 -5.76 -0.81
C THR A 63 25.02 -5.80 -0.26
N SER A 64 24.73 -4.93 0.70
CA SER A 64 23.39 -4.76 1.23
C SER A 64 22.99 -3.28 1.25
N SER A 65 21.69 -3.03 1.19
CA SER A 65 21.12 -1.69 1.31
C SER A 65 19.99 -1.67 2.34
N PRO A 66 19.81 -0.55 3.06
CA PRO A 66 18.69 -0.41 3.97
C PRO A 66 17.37 -0.19 3.19
N GLY A 67 16.28 -0.73 3.73
CA GLY A 67 14.93 -0.51 3.26
C GLY A 67 13.97 -0.30 4.43
N TRP A 68 12.81 0.29 4.16
CA TRP A 68 11.77 0.54 5.15
C TRP A 68 10.41 0.24 4.53
N ALA A 69 9.70 -0.72 5.09
CA ALA A 69 8.31 -0.97 4.71
C ALA A 69 7.40 0.02 5.44
N ASP A 70 6.47 0.66 4.72
CA ASP A 70 5.63 1.72 5.28
C ASP A 70 4.81 1.26 6.49
N LEU A 71 4.28 0.00 6.43
CA LEU A 71 3.67 -0.66 7.57
C LEU A 71 3.94 -2.18 7.48
N TYR A 72 4.28 -2.77 8.60
CA TYR A 72 4.52 -4.21 8.74
C TYR A 72 3.76 -4.78 9.93
N ARG A 73 3.18 -5.95 9.74
CA ARG A 73 2.65 -6.78 10.82
C ARG A 73 3.09 -8.22 10.65
N SER A 74 3.83 -8.72 11.64
CA SER A 74 4.40 -10.07 11.65
C SER A 74 3.30 -11.13 11.50
N GLY A 75 3.52 -12.08 10.58
CA GLY A 75 2.57 -13.15 10.28
C GLY A 75 1.32 -12.71 9.53
N CYS A 76 1.21 -11.42 9.17
CA CYS A 76 0.04 -10.87 8.50
C CYS A 76 0.40 -10.27 7.15
N PHE A 77 1.12 -9.16 7.13
CA PHE A 77 1.39 -8.44 5.88
C PHE A 77 2.63 -7.54 5.91
N VAL A 78 3.09 -7.21 4.70
CA VAL A 78 3.91 -6.01 4.40
C VAL A 78 3.04 -5.07 3.58
N LEU A 79 3.02 -3.77 3.93
CA LEU A 79 2.26 -2.76 3.22
C LEU A 79 3.17 -1.65 2.70
N GLU A 80 2.94 -1.27 1.44
CA GLU A 80 3.53 -0.11 0.77
C GLU A 80 2.45 0.89 0.38
N SER A 81 2.72 2.16 0.62
CA SER A 81 1.83 3.26 0.29
C SER A 81 2.30 3.99 -0.95
N LYS A 82 1.36 4.49 -1.70
CA LYS A 82 1.58 5.45 -2.78
C LYS A 82 0.54 6.55 -2.68
N GLN A 83 0.81 7.68 -3.31
CA GLN A 83 -0.18 8.72 -3.47
C GLN A 83 -0.20 9.19 -4.92
N GLY A 84 -1.20 8.73 -5.65
CA GLY A 84 -1.49 9.19 -6.99
C GLY A 84 -2.14 10.58 -6.99
N THR A 85 -2.22 11.18 -8.16
CA THR A 85 -2.92 12.46 -8.36
C THR A 85 -4.12 12.29 -9.27
N GLU A 86 -5.20 13.02 -8.98
CA GLU A 86 -6.31 13.16 -9.89
C GLU A 86 -5.90 14.03 -11.10
N LYS A 87 -6.47 13.74 -12.28
CA LYS A 87 -6.39 14.66 -13.41
C LYS A 87 -7.20 15.90 -13.05
N LYS A 88 -6.54 17.06 -12.96
CA LYS A 88 -7.26 18.33 -12.90
C LYS A 88 -8.02 18.53 -14.21
N ALA A 89 -9.29 18.88 -14.13
CA ALA A 89 -10.14 19.12 -15.32
C ALA A 89 -9.52 20.14 -16.28
N GLU A 90 -8.79 21.14 -15.76
CA GLU A 90 -8.01 22.12 -16.54
C GLU A 90 -6.83 21.51 -17.32
N GLU A 91 -6.14 20.49 -16.76
CA GLU A 91 -5.04 19.83 -17.48
C GLU A 91 -5.58 18.96 -18.61
N LEU A 92 -6.78 18.41 -18.47
CA LEU A 92 -7.46 17.65 -19.52
C LEU A 92 -7.88 18.57 -20.69
N ALA A 93 -8.40 19.76 -20.38
CA ALA A 93 -8.77 20.75 -21.37
C ALA A 93 -7.55 21.30 -22.11
N ASN A 94 -6.44 21.56 -21.38
CA ASN A 94 -5.19 22.05 -21.94
C ASN A 94 -4.41 20.99 -22.74
N ALA A 95 -4.47 19.72 -22.36
CA ALA A 95 -3.86 18.61 -23.11
C ALA A 95 -4.56 18.35 -24.44
N LEU A 96 -5.86 18.66 -24.53
CA LEU A 96 -6.61 18.65 -25.80
C LEU A 96 -6.28 19.84 -26.69
N ALA A 97 -5.90 20.99 -26.10
CA ALA A 97 -5.61 22.22 -26.84
C ALA A 97 -4.15 22.34 -27.32
N THR A 98 -3.20 21.61 -26.71
CA THR A 98 -1.76 21.80 -26.98
C THR A 98 -1.05 20.46 -27.24
N ARG A 99 -1.10 20.00 -28.49
CA ARG A 99 -0.20 18.94 -29.00
C ARG A 99 1.21 19.53 -29.22
N THR A 100 1.92 19.94 -28.18
CA THR A 100 3.33 20.33 -28.26
C THR A 100 4.23 19.22 -27.75
N LYS A 101 5.12 18.77 -28.64
CA LYS A 101 6.03 17.62 -28.50
C LYS A 101 7.16 17.78 -27.46
N ASN A 102 7.23 18.85 -26.69
CA ASN A 102 8.36 19.16 -25.81
C ASN A 102 7.94 19.72 -24.44
N ALA A 103 7.09 19.03 -23.69
CA ALA A 103 6.92 19.34 -22.28
C ALA A 103 8.01 18.61 -21.46
N PRO A 104 8.72 19.30 -20.55
CA PRO A 104 9.68 18.64 -19.66
C PRO A 104 8.96 17.60 -18.82
N LYS A 105 9.51 16.37 -18.74
CA LYS A 105 9.00 15.31 -17.87
C LYS A 105 9.06 15.81 -16.43
N ARG A 106 7.94 16.32 -15.89
CA ARG A 106 7.82 16.57 -14.47
C ARG A 106 7.99 15.21 -13.75
N LYS A 107 9.01 15.12 -12.87
CA LYS A 107 9.05 14.10 -11.82
C LYS A 107 7.84 14.39 -10.91
N GLY A 108 6.73 13.72 -11.13
CA GLY A 108 5.49 13.94 -10.42
C GLY A 108 4.78 12.62 -10.23
N THR A 109 4.04 12.54 -9.17
CA THR A 109 3.11 11.51 -8.77
C THR A 109 2.29 11.05 -9.98
N ALA A 110 2.20 9.75 -10.21
CA ALA A 110 1.51 9.22 -11.38
C ALA A 110 0.00 9.52 -11.31
N THR A 111 -0.59 9.97 -12.42
CA THR A 111 -2.02 10.24 -12.50
C THR A 111 -2.81 8.93 -12.44
N ARG A 112 -3.76 8.83 -11.52
CA ARG A 112 -4.64 7.67 -11.29
C ARG A 112 -5.33 7.22 -12.59
N GLY A 113 -5.50 5.92 -12.77
CA GLY A 113 -6.10 5.33 -13.98
C GLY A 113 -5.22 5.36 -15.23
N THR A 114 -3.96 5.79 -15.15
CA THR A 114 -3.03 5.78 -16.29
C THR A 114 -2.07 4.57 -16.24
N PRO A 115 -1.48 4.17 -17.39
CA PRO A 115 -0.45 3.14 -17.40
C PRO A 115 0.77 3.48 -16.53
N GLY A 116 1.07 4.78 -16.33
CA GLY A 116 2.12 5.25 -15.43
C GLY A 116 1.80 4.96 -13.97
N TRP A 117 0.55 5.17 -13.57
CA TRP A 117 0.07 4.86 -12.23
C TRP A 117 0.05 3.35 -11.98
N ASN A 118 -0.46 2.54 -12.92
CA ASN A 118 -0.42 1.09 -12.78
C ASN A 118 1.01 0.57 -12.61
N ARG A 119 1.98 1.14 -13.34
CA ARG A 119 3.41 0.80 -13.15
C ARG A 119 3.94 1.22 -11.76
N ALA A 120 3.45 2.32 -11.21
CA ALA A 120 3.85 2.77 -9.86
C ALA A 120 3.30 1.81 -8.79
N MET A 121 2.03 1.39 -8.89
CA MET A 121 1.41 0.40 -8.02
C MET A 121 2.12 -0.96 -8.11
N TRP A 122 2.43 -1.40 -9.33
CA TRP A 122 3.20 -2.64 -9.53
C TRP A 122 4.60 -2.57 -8.92
N LYS A 123 5.31 -1.43 -9.05
CA LYS A 123 6.61 -1.25 -8.39
C LYS A 123 6.51 -1.26 -6.87
N ALA A 124 5.45 -0.71 -6.30
CA ALA A 124 5.22 -0.78 -4.87
C ALA A 124 4.98 -2.24 -4.40
N ARG A 125 4.25 -3.04 -5.20
CA ARG A 125 4.08 -4.47 -4.95
C ARG A 125 5.43 -5.20 -4.96
N GLU A 126 6.31 -4.94 -5.95
CA GLU A 126 7.65 -5.54 -6.01
C GLU A 126 8.53 -5.10 -4.84
N GLN A 127 8.38 -3.84 -4.40
CA GLN A 127 9.08 -3.32 -3.23
C GLN A 127 8.61 -4.02 -1.96
N ALA A 128 7.30 -4.14 -1.73
CA ALA A 128 6.73 -4.87 -0.60
C ALA A 128 7.19 -6.33 -0.57
N LYS A 129 7.23 -6.99 -1.75
CA LYS A 129 7.75 -8.35 -1.90
C LYS A 129 9.21 -8.45 -1.47
N SER A 130 10.06 -7.53 -1.96
CA SER A 130 11.49 -7.52 -1.58
C SER A 130 11.68 -7.33 -0.07
N TYR A 131 10.82 -6.56 0.57
CA TYR A 131 10.84 -6.38 2.02
C TYR A 131 10.37 -7.64 2.76
N ALA A 132 9.30 -8.27 2.29
CA ALA A 132 8.84 -9.54 2.85
C ALA A 132 9.92 -10.62 2.79
N GLU A 133 10.63 -10.72 1.66
CA GLU A 133 11.75 -11.65 1.47
C GLU A 133 12.97 -11.34 2.37
N ALA A 134 13.15 -10.08 2.75
CA ALA A 134 14.27 -9.64 3.58
C ALA A 134 14.00 -9.74 5.09
N ILE A 135 12.73 -9.88 5.51
CA ILE A 135 12.36 -10.03 6.92
C ILE A 135 12.70 -11.46 7.37
N PRO A 136 13.47 -11.62 8.48
CA PRO A 136 13.79 -12.95 9.01
C PRO A 136 12.54 -13.68 9.51
N GLY A 137 12.47 -14.99 9.27
CA GLY A 137 11.40 -15.86 9.75
C GLY A 137 10.38 -16.23 8.67
N GLU A 138 9.15 -16.45 9.08
CA GLU A 138 8.05 -16.78 8.15
C GLU A 138 7.63 -15.54 7.37
N TRP A 139 7.45 -15.69 6.07
CA TRP A 139 7.02 -14.60 5.22
C TRP A 139 5.53 -14.31 5.44
N PRO A 140 5.15 -13.05 5.54
CA PRO A 140 3.76 -12.69 5.76
C PRO A 140 2.91 -13.13 4.55
N PRO A 141 1.71 -13.69 4.79
CA PRO A 141 0.86 -14.19 3.69
C PRO A 141 0.34 -13.10 2.75
N PHE A 142 0.31 -11.84 3.17
CA PHE A 142 -0.19 -10.75 2.34
C PHE A 142 0.86 -9.68 2.03
N LEU A 143 0.80 -9.18 0.79
CA LEU A 143 1.31 -7.85 0.43
C LEU A 143 0.11 -6.95 0.17
N VAL A 144 0.12 -5.78 0.78
CA VAL A 144 -0.90 -4.75 0.59
C VAL A 144 -0.24 -3.53 -0.05
N VAL A 145 -0.78 -3.05 -1.14
CA VAL A 145 -0.35 -1.77 -1.74
C VAL A 145 -1.52 -0.80 -1.68
N THR A 146 -1.34 0.33 -1.03
CA THR A 146 -2.39 1.34 -0.99
C THR A 146 -2.02 2.58 -1.80
N ASP A 147 -2.96 3.09 -2.61
CA ASP A 147 -2.94 4.48 -3.05
C ASP A 147 -3.82 5.27 -2.08
N VAL A 148 -3.17 6.04 -1.21
CA VAL A 148 -3.79 6.77 -0.11
C VAL A 148 -4.98 7.60 -0.60
N GLY A 149 -6.15 7.32 -0.03
CA GLY A 149 -7.40 7.97 -0.41
C GLY A 149 -8.02 7.47 -1.73
N TYR A 150 -7.56 6.34 -2.28
CA TYR A 150 -8.08 5.84 -3.56
C TYR A 150 -8.36 4.34 -3.62
N CYS A 151 -7.40 3.46 -3.29
CA CYS A 151 -7.61 2.02 -3.35
C CYS A 151 -6.59 1.22 -2.53
N PHE A 152 -6.90 -0.07 -2.37
CA PHE A 152 -5.99 -1.10 -1.87
C PHE A 152 -5.85 -2.18 -2.94
N ASP A 153 -4.61 -2.57 -3.27
CA ASP A 153 -4.30 -3.74 -4.07
C ASP A 153 -3.82 -4.86 -3.14
N LEU A 154 -4.46 -6.01 -3.20
CA LEU A 154 -4.19 -7.17 -2.34
C LEU A 154 -3.50 -8.27 -3.13
N TYR A 155 -2.44 -8.83 -2.54
CA TYR A 155 -1.73 -9.99 -3.08
C TYR A 155 -1.48 -10.98 -1.96
N ALA A 156 -1.65 -12.28 -2.21
CA ALA A 156 -1.48 -13.31 -1.21
C ALA A 156 -0.58 -14.45 -1.66
N ASP A 157 0.19 -15.01 -0.73
CA ASP A 157 0.93 -16.27 -0.86
C ASP A 157 0.65 -17.16 0.36
N PHE A 158 -0.33 -18.04 0.25
CA PHE A 158 -0.68 -19.00 1.30
C PHE A 158 0.24 -20.24 1.31
N THR A 159 1.21 -20.31 0.38
CA THR A 159 2.19 -21.41 0.38
C THR A 159 3.31 -21.17 1.39
N GLY A 160 3.40 -19.96 1.93
CA GLY A 160 4.48 -19.55 2.84
C GLY A 160 5.85 -19.49 2.16
N SER A 161 5.90 -19.59 0.82
CA SER A 161 7.15 -19.58 0.07
C SER A 161 7.72 -18.19 -0.16
N GLY A 162 6.89 -17.14 -0.03
CA GLY A 162 7.20 -15.74 -0.35
C GLY A 162 7.50 -15.50 -1.83
N LYS A 163 7.35 -16.52 -2.66
CA LYS A 163 7.73 -16.45 -4.09
C LYS A 163 6.57 -16.09 -5.00
N SER A 164 5.34 -16.43 -4.60
CA SER A 164 4.17 -16.39 -5.47
C SER A 164 3.03 -15.60 -4.86
N TYR A 165 3.27 -14.31 -4.60
CA TYR A 165 2.18 -13.41 -4.23
C TYR A 165 1.31 -13.12 -5.45
N GLU A 166 0.14 -13.77 -5.51
CA GLU A 166 -0.84 -13.60 -6.57
C GLU A 166 -1.94 -12.59 -6.19
N PRO A 167 -2.59 -11.94 -7.17
CA PRO A 167 -3.74 -11.08 -6.89
C PRO A 167 -4.84 -11.78 -6.10
N TYR A 168 -5.28 -11.20 -4.98
CA TYR A 168 -6.26 -11.79 -4.07
C TYR A 168 -7.55 -10.95 -3.99
N PRO A 169 -8.75 -11.56 -4.07
CA PRO A 169 -8.99 -13.01 -4.21
C PRO A 169 -8.74 -13.55 -5.62
N ASP A 170 -8.68 -12.69 -6.61
CA ASP A 170 -8.46 -13.03 -8.02
C ASP A 170 -8.00 -11.80 -8.83
N PRO A 171 -7.51 -11.95 -10.09
CA PRO A 171 -7.00 -10.84 -10.89
C PRO A 171 -8.01 -9.75 -11.26
N GLN A 172 -9.32 -9.98 -11.12
CA GLN A 172 -10.35 -8.99 -11.41
C GLN A 172 -10.77 -8.21 -10.17
N ASN A 173 -10.62 -8.80 -8.97
CA ASN A 173 -11.14 -8.26 -7.70
C ASN A 173 -10.04 -7.87 -6.68
N PHE A 174 -8.75 -8.01 -7.03
CA PHE A 174 -7.64 -7.71 -6.12
C PHE A 174 -7.53 -6.24 -5.73
N ARG A 175 -8.10 -5.34 -6.56
CA ARG A 175 -8.11 -3.91 -6.30
C ARG A 175 -9.43 -3.48 -5.68
N ILE A 176 -9.36 -3.09 -4.44
CA ILE A 176 -10.49 -2.60 -3.64
C ILE A 176 -10.51 -1.08 -3.70
N PRO A 177 -11.48 -0.43 -4.36
CA PRO A 177 -11.63 1.02 -4.30
C PRO A 177 -11.95 1.48 -2.88
N LEU A 178 -11.53 2.69 -2.51
CA LEU A 178 -11.72 3.22 -1.16
C LEU A 178 -13.19 3.21 -0.73
N GLU A 179 -14.10 3.49 -1.67
CA GLU A 179 -15.55 3.51 -1.43
C GLU A 179 -16.10 2.15 -0.98
N ALA A 180 -15.44 1.06 -1.38
CA ALA A 180 -15.86 -0.27 -0.99
C ALA A 180 -15.73 -0.52 0.53
N ILE A 181 -14.96 0.30 1.25
CA ILE A 181 -14.91 0.25 2.74
C ILE A 181 -16.29 0.51 3.38
N GLU A 182 -17.22 1.14 2.68
CA GLU A 182 -18.59 1.29 3.18
C GLU A 182 -19.34 -0.05 3.29
N GLN A 183 -18.88 -1.09 2.62
CA GLN A 183 -19.43 -2.45 2.67
C GLN A 183 -18.82 -3.22 3.85
N GLU A 184 -19.67 -3.95 4.59
CA GLU A 184 -19.21 -4.67 5.78
C GLU A 184 -18.26 -5.83 5.45
N ASP A 185 -18.54 -6.56 4.39
CA ASP A 185 -17.72 -7.69 3.93
C ASP A 185 -16.29 -7.24 3.54
N VAL A 186 -16.14 -6.06 2.97
CA VAL A 186 -14.82 -5.46 2.68
C VAL A 186 -14.08 -5.10 3.97
N ARG A 187 -14.79 -4.55 4.97
CA ARG A 187 -14.18 -4.27 6.27
C ARG A 187 -13.77 -5.54 6.99
N GLU A 188 -14.59 -6.59 6.92
CA GLU A 188 -14.26 -7.90 7.48
C GLU A 188 -13.06 -8.54 6.79
N LEU A 189 -12.97 -8.47 5.48
CA LEU A 189 -11.80 -8.90 4.72
C LEU A 189 -10.52 -8.19 5.19
N LEU A 190 -10.55 -6.87 5.31
CA LEU A 190 -9.41 -6.10 5.78
C LEU A 190 -9.07 -6.44 7.24
N ARG A 191 -10.05 -6.62 8.12
CA ARG A 191 -9.82 -7.10 9.50
C ARG A 191 -9.12 -8.46 9.52
N SER A 192 -9.59 -9.41 8.70
CA SER A 192 -8.97 -10.74 8.60
C SER A 192 -7.52 -10.66 8.14
N ILE A 193 -7.21 -9.85 7.13
CA ILE A 193 -5.81 -9.62 6.68
C ILE A 193 -4.95 -9.08 7.84
N TRP A 194 -5.50 -8.21 8.69
CA TRP A 194 -4.77 -7.64 9.82
C TRP A 194 -4.60 -8.60 10.99
N LEU A 195 -5.60 -9.44 11.29
CA LEU A 195 -5.65 -10.19 12.54
C LEU A 195 -5.41 -11.70 12.37
N ASP A 196 -5.95 -12.30 11.32
CA ASP A 196 -5.93 -13.74 11.05
C ASP A 196 -5.99 -14.02 9.55
N PRO A 197 -4.94 -13.66 8.80
CA PRO A 197 -4.94 -13.77 7.34
C PRO A 197 -5.01 -15.22 6.84
N LEU A 198 -4.66 -16.20 7.67
CA LEU A 198 -4.73 -17.61 7.28
C LEU A 198 -6.15 -18.19 7.38
N SER A 199 -7.11 -17.43 7.92
CA SER A 199 -8.54 -17.80 7.89
C SER A 199 -9.21 -17.53 6.54
N LEU A 200 -8.54 -16.80 5.63
CA LEU A 200 -9.00 -16.44 4.29
C LEU A 200 -8.61 -17.51 3.28
#